data_9d1276a6a3aa2581ebc58f5e9c6ae6ec
#
_entry.id   9d1276a6a3aa2581ebc58f5e9c6ae6ec
#
_cell.length_a   1.000
_cell.length_b   1.000
_cell.length_c   1.000
_cell.angle_alpha   90.00
_cell.angle_beta   90.00
_cell.angle_gamma   90.00
#
_symmetry.space_group_name_H-M   'P 1'
#
loop_
_entity.id
_entity.type
_entity.pdbx_description
1 polymer ?
#
loop_
_entity_poly.entity_id
_entity_poly.type
_entity_poly.pdbx_seq_one_letter_code
_entity_poly.pdbx_strand_id
1 'polypeptide(L)'
;MNRELPDVQDGFRKGRGTRDQIANIHWIIKKEKEFQKNIYFCFIDYAKAFDCVDHNKLWKILKEMGIPDHLTCLLRNLYAGQEATVRTEHATTDWFQIGKRVHQGCILSPCLFNLYAEYIMRNSGLDEAQAGIKISGRNINNLRYAEDTTLMAESEEKLNSLLMKVKEESEKVGLKLNIQKTKIMASGPITSCEIDGETVETVSRLSN
;
A
#
# COMPACT_ATOMS: atom_id res chain seq x y z
N MET A 1 -12.79 2.33 13.17
CA MET A 1 -11.96 2.11 11.97
C MET A 1 -10.73 3.01 11.93
N ASN A 2 -10.83 4.35 11.97
CA ASN A 2 -9.60 5.21 11.93
C ASN A 2 -8.62 5.03 13.10
N ARG A 3 -9.03 4.45 14.22
CA ARG A 3 -8.15 4.16 15.37
C ARG A 3 -7.21 2.98 15.13
N GLU A 4 -7.53 2.13 14.15
CA GLU A 4 -6.73 0.96 13.79
C GLU A 4 -5.65 1.27 12.76
N LEU A 5 -5.65 2.47 12.19
CA LEU A 5 -4.68 2.90 11.20
C LEU A 5 -3.53 3.68 11.87
N PRO A 6 -2.27 3.36 11.57
CA PRO A 6 -1.12 4.08 12.09
C PRO A 6 -0.99 5.47 11.46
N ASP A 7 -0.15 6.32 12.05
CA ASP A 7 0.08 7.69 11.57
C ASP A 7 0.78 7.76 10.21
N VAL A 8 1.40 6.68 9.77
CA VAL A 8 2.05 6.60 8.45
C VAL A 8 1.07 6.42 7.29
N GLN A 9 -0.21 6.05 7.56
CA GLN A 9 -1.27 5.98 6.54
C GLN A 9 -2.11 7.25 6.58
N ASP A 10 -1.99 8.08 5.54
CA ASP A 10 -2.71 9.35 5.42
C ASP A 10 -3.90 9.29 4.44
N GLY A 11 -4.00 8.25 3.61
CA GLY A 11 -5.03 8.12 2.60
C GLY A 11 -6.45 8.16 3.17
N PHE A 12 -7.28 9.02 2.60
CA PHE A 12 -8.69 9.19 2.97
C PHE A 12 -8.95 9.58 4.43
N ARG A 13 -7.95 10.15 5.11
CA ARG A 13 -8.10 10.69 6.48
C ARG A 13 -8.40 12.19 6.45
N LYS A 14 -9.31 12.63 7.33
CA LYS A 14 -9.66 14.04 7.45
C LYS A 14 -8.43 14.89 7.84
N GLY A 15 -8.15 15.93 7.07
CA GLY A 15 -7.04 16.85 7.31
C GLY A 15 -5.68 16.32 6.89
N ARG A 16 -5.62 15.20 6.17
CA ARG A 16 -4.41 14.62 5.59
C ARG A 16 -4.52 14.60 4.07
N GLY A 17 -3.45 14.95 3.38
CA GLY A 17 -3.42 15.01 1.92
C GLY A 17 -2.13 14.49 1.32
N THR A 18 -2.15 14.24 0.00
CA THR A 18 -0.94 13.83 -0.74
C THR A 18 0.20 14.83 -0.59
N ARG A 19 -0.13 16.14 -0.49
CA ARG A 19 0.86 17.21 -0.26
C ARG A 19 1.64 17.02 1.04
N ASP A 20 1.00 16.51 2.08
CA ASP A 20 1.66 16.28 3.38
C ASP A 20 2.67 15.14 3.24
N GLN A 21 2.34 14.07 2.53
CA GLN A 21 3.24 12.95 2.26
C GLN A 21 4.43 13.38 1.38
N ILE A 22 4.18 14.17 0.34
CA ILE A 22 5.24 14.73 -0.50
C ILE A 22 6.17 15.63 0.33
N ALA A 23 5.62 16.48 1.19
CA ALA A 23 6.41 17.32 2.09
C ALA A 23 7.25 16.49 3.06
N ASN A 24 6.71 15.39 3.61
CA ASN A 24 7.43 14.46 4.46
C ASN A 24 8.62 13.83 3.72
N ILE A 25 8.42 13.35 2.48
CA ILE A 25 9.50 12.78 1.66
C ILE A 25 10.58 13.83 1.37
N HIS A 26 10.19 15.04 0.97
CA HIS A 26 11.15 16.13 0.72
C HIS A 26 11.94 16.50 1.98
N TRP A 27 11.28 16.55 3.13
CA TRP A 27 11.93 16.82 4.40
C TRP A 27 12.93 15.73 4.77
N ILE A 28 12.57 14.45 4.59
CA ILE A 28 13.45 13.30 4.81
C ILE A 28 14.70 13.41 3.92
N ILE A 29 14.52 13.65 2.61
CA ILE A 29 15.62 13.80 1.65
C ILE A 29 16.53 14.96 2.04
N LYS A 30 15.96 16.08 2.51
CA LYS A 30 16.75 17.22 2.97
C LYS A 30 17.58 16.87 4.20
N LYS A 31 16.98 16.16 5.17
CA LYS A 31 17.68 15.75 6.40
C LYS A 31 18.82 14.78 6.11
N GLU A 32 18.59 13.78 5.25
CA GLU A 32 19.63 12.82 4.88
C GLU A 32 20.82 13.50 4.20
N LYS A 33 20.57 14.51 3.35
CA LYS A 33 21.64 15.33 2.75
C LYS A 33 22.42 16.11 3.81
N GLU A 34 21.75 16.71 4.79
CA GLU A 34 22.40 17.43 5.90
C GLU A 34 23.32 16.51 6.71
N PHE A 35 22.93 15.24 6.90
CA PHE A 35 23.70 14.24 7.65
C PHE A 35 24.63 13.37 6.78
N GLN A 36 24.70 13.62 5.47
CA GLN A 36 25.52 12.88 4.51
C GLN A 36 25.28 11.36 4.53
N LYS A 37 24.03 10.95 4.72
CA LYS A 37 23.62 9.54 4.73
C LYS A 37 22.98 9.16 3.40
N ASN A 38 23.16 7.91 3.03
CA ASN A 38 22.46 7.36 1.87
C ASN A 38 21.02 6.99 2.24
N ILE A 39 20.10 7.25 1.33
CA ILE A 39 18.71 6.88 1.46
C ILE A 39 18.22 6.22 0.16
N TYR A 40 17.42 5.19 0.35
CA TYR A 40 16.83 4.40 -0.71
C TYR A 40 15.31 4.38 -0.53
N PHE A 41 14.59 4.74 -1.57
CA PHE A 41 13.12 4.73 -1.61
C PHE A 41 12.64 3.71 -2.64
N CYS A 42 11.56 3.02 -2.33
CA CYS A 42 10.79 2.26 -3.29
C CYS A 42 9.34 2.74 -3.27
N PHE A 43 8.88 3.27 -4.39
CA PHE A 43 7.49 3.68 -4.61
C PHE A 43 6.74 2.50 -5.22
N ILE A 44 5.89 1.87 -4.42
CA ILE A 44 5.11 0.70 -4.82
C ILE A 44 3.78 1.16 -5.41
N ASP A 45 3.47 0.65 -6.59
CA ASP A 45 2.15 0.70 -7.21
C ASP A 45 1.52 -0.71 -7.20
N TYR A 46 0.23 -0.81 -6.89
CA TYR A 46 -0.49 -2.08 -6.96
C TYR A 46 -1.34 -2.18 -8.22
N ALA A 47 -1.30 -3.33 -8.88
CA ALA A 47 -2.13 -3.58 -10.05
C ALA A 47 -3.61 -3.66 -9.65
N LYS A 48 -4.42 -2.68 -10.04
CA LYS A 48 -5.87 -2.65 -9.78
C LYS A 48 -6.23 -2.89 -8.32
N ALA A 49 -5.57 -2.20 -7.39
CA ALA A 49 -5.63 -2.41 -5.95
C ALA A 49 -7.07 -2.63 -5.42
N PHE A 50 -7.98 -1.71 -5.68
CA PHE A 50 -9.38 -1.80 -5.22
C PHE A 50 -10.18 -2.94 -5.87
N ASP A 51 -9.85 -3.30 -7.11
CA ASP A 51 -10.55 -4.37 -7.84
C ASP A 51 -10.08 -5.78 -7.39
N CYS A 52 -8.90 -5.88 -6.79
CA CYS A 52 -8.30 -7.13 -6.37
C CYS A 52 -8.68 -7.56 -4.95
N VAL A 53 -9.37 -6.71 -4.18
CA VAL A 53 -9.81 -7.04 -2.81
C VAL A 53 -10.82 -8.19 -2.86
N ASP A 54 -10.41 -9.35 -2.34
CA ASP A 54 -11.28 -10.53 -2.23
C ASP A 54 -12.17 -10.41 -0.99
N HIS A 55 -13.48 -10.55 -1.16
CA HIS A 55 -14.43 -10.37 -0.06
C HIS A 55 -14.23 -11.38 1.07
N ASN A 56 -13.96 -12.65 0.76
CA ASN A 56 -13.78 -13.66 1.80
C ASN A 56 -12.51 -13.40 2.62
N LYS A 57 -11.43 -12.98 1.95
CA LYS A 57 -10.20 -12.57 2.62
C LYS A 57 -10.42 -11.30 3.43
N LEU A 58 -11.16 -10.32 2.90
CA LEU A 58 -11.48 -9.07 3.60
C LEU A 58 -12.18 -9.34 4.93
N TRP A 59 -13.21 -10.20 4.94
CA TRP A 59 -13.93 -10.52 6.18
C TRP A 59 -13.06 -11.21 7.23
N LYS A 60 -12.16 -12.08 6.79
CA LYS A 60 -11.17 -12.73 7.66
C LYS A 60 -10.20 -11.69 8.23
N ILE A 61 -9.64 -10.82 7.40
CA ILE A 61 -8.74 -9.75 7.79
C ILE A 61 -9.39 -8.81 8.81
N LEU A 62 -10.62 -8.35 8.58
CA LEU A 62 -11.32 -7.48 9.52
C LEU A 62 -11.48 -8.13 10.89
N LYS A 63 -11.78 -9.43 10.93
CA LYS A 63 -11.89 -10.18 12.17
C LYS A 63 -10.53 -10.30 12.88
N GLU A 64 -9.46 -10.63 12.17
CA GLU A 64 -8.10 -10.73 12.71
C GLU A 64 -7.57 -9.37 13.22
N MET A 65 -8.01 -8.28 12.60
CA MET A 65 -7.72 -6.91 13.06
C MET A 65 -8.58 -6.45 14.26
N GLY A 66 -9.45 -7.30 14.79
CA GLY A 66 -10.27 -6.99 15.95
C GLY A 66 -11.50 -6.13 15.66
N ILE A 67 -11.92 -6.04 14.39
CA ILE A 67 -13.18 -5.36 14.05
C ILE A 67 -14.37 -6.19 14.61
N PRO A 68 -15.29 -5.59 15.37
CA PRO A 68 -16.39 -6.32 15.98
C PRO A 68 -17.23 -7.11 14.98
N ASP A 69 -17.62 -8.34 15.37
CA ASP A 69 -18.35 -9.27 14.49
C ASP A 69 -19.64 -8.68 13.93
N HIS A 70 -20.38 -7.88 14.73
CA HIS A 70 -21.62 -7.25 14.26
C HIS A 70 -21.38 -6.24 13.12
N LEU A 71 -20.25 -5.50 13.13
CA LEU A 71 -19.89 -4.59 12.06
C LEU A 71 -19.44 -5.36 10.82
N THR A 72 -18.65 -6.43 11.00
CA THR A 72 -18.23 -7.30 9.90
C THR A 72 -19.44 -7.97 9.25
N CYS A 73 -20.45 -8.40 10.05
CA CYS A 73 -21.70 -8.96 9.54
C CYS A 73 -22.50 -7.94 8.71
N LEU A 74 -22.62 -6.69 9.19
CA LEU A 74 -23.29 -5.62 8.46
C LEU A 74 -22.61 -5.34 7.11
N LEU A 75 -21.27 -5.29 7.11
CA LEU A 75 -20.49 -5.10 5.88
C LEU A 75 -20.69 -6.27 4.91
N ARG A 76 -20.65 -7.52 5.41
CA ARG A 76 -20.92 -8.70 4.58
C ARG A 76 -22.31 -8.65 3.93
N ASN A 77 -23.32 -8.26 4.69
CA ASN A 77 -24.68 -8.13 4.16
C ASN A 77 -24.78 -7.02 3.10
N LEU A 78 -24.04 -5.92 3.28
CA LEU A 78 -23.98 -4.84 2.28
C LEU A 78 -23.35 -5.29 0.96
N TYR A 79 -22.37 -6.18 1.03
CA TYR A 79 -21.67 -6.74 -0.14
C TYR A 79 -22.28 -8.05 -0.65
N ALA A 80 -23.19 -8.68 0.11
CA ALA A 80 -23.85 -9.92 -0.28
C ALA A 80 -24.83 -9.69 -1.43
N GLY A 81 -24.80 -10.60 -2.43
CA GLY A 81 -25.71 -10.54 -3.56
C GLY A 81 -25.51 -9.35 -4.51
N GLN A 82 -24.38 -8.68 -4.43
CA GLN A 82 -24.06 -7.64 -5.42
C GLN A 82 -23.88 -8.27 -6.80
N GLU A 83 -24.64 -7.77 -7.75
CA GLU A 83 -24.61 -8.20 -9.15
C GLU A 83 -24.28 -7.00 -10.03
N ALA A 84 -23.67 -7.26 -11.15
CA ALA A 84 -23.40 -6.27 -12.18
C ALA A 84 -23.76 -6.80 -13.56
N THR A 85 -24.02 -5.87 -14.44
CA THR A 85 -24.13 -6.09 -15.87
C THR A 85 -23.31 -5.03 -16.59
N VAL A 86 -22.74 -5.40 -17.73
CA VAL A 86 -21.97 -4.47 -18.57
C VAL A 86 -22.82 -4.14 -19.78
N ARG A 87 -23.06 -2.85 -19.99
CA ARG A 87 -23.74 -2.34 -21.17
C ARG A 87 -22.71 -1.81 -22.15
N THR A 88 -22.72 -2.36 -23.34
CA THR A 88 -21.97 -1.87 -24.50
C THR A 88 -22.93 -1.16 -25.46
N GLU A 89 -22.40 -0.53 -26.51
CA GLU A 89 -23.23 0.11 -27.56
C GLU A 89 -24.14 -0.89 -28.29
N HIS A 90 -23.79 -2.19 -28.28
CA HIS A 90 -24.48 -3.21 -29.08
C HIS A 90 -25.20 -4.28 -28.24
N ALA A 91 -24.89 -4.43 -26.96
CA ALA A 91 -25.47 -5.46 -26.11
C ALA A 91 -25.34 -5.14 -24.63
N THR A 92 -26.13 -5.85 -23.81
CA THR A 92 -26.00 -5.89 -22.36
C THR A 92 -25.71 -7.33 -21.96
N THR A 93 -24.72 -7.54 -21.10
CA THR A 93 -24.41 -8.89 -20.60
C THR A 93 -25.50 -9.38 -19.66
N ASP A 94 -25.55 -10.69 -19.42
CA ASP A 94 -26.31 -11.25 -18.31
C ASP A 94 -25.75 -10.72 -16.98
N TRP A 95 -26.59 -10.74 -15.94
CA TRP A 95 -26.19 -10.38 -14.59
C TRP A 95 -25.19 -11.39 -14.04
N PHE A 96 -24.09 -10.92 -13.46
CA PHE A 96 -23.09 -11.76 -12.81
C PHE A 96 -22.80 -11.26 -11.40
N GLN A 97 -22.51 -12.18 -10.50
CA GLN A 97 -22.21 -11.86 -9.12
C GLN A 97 -20.81 -11.29 -8.95
N ILE A 98 -20.68 -10.29 -8.07
CA ILE A 98 -19.43 -9.64 -7.73
C ILE A 98 -18.91 -10.23 -6.42
N GLY A 99 -17.87 -11.08 -6.52
CA GLY A 99 -17.20 -11.68 -5.34
C GLY A 99 -15.90 -11.00 -4.94
N LYS A 100 -15.45 -10.01 -5.71
CA LYS A 100 -14.20 -9.25 -5.49
C LYS A 100 -14.47 -7.78 -5.70
N ARG A 101 -13.52 -6.97 -5.27
CA ARG A 101 -13.43 -5.50 -5.31
C ARG A 101 -14.19 -4.78 -4.21
N VAL A 102 -13.63 -3.67 -3.75
CA VAL A 102 -14.36 -2.65 -3.01
C VAL A 102 -14.83 -1.58 -3.99
N HIS A 103 -16.11 -1.24 -3.90
CA HIS A 103 -16.79 -0.43 -4.92
C HIS A 103 -16.21 0.98 -4.98
N GLN A 104 -15.59 1.37 -6.09
CA GLN A 104 -15.12 2.74 -6.32
C GLN A 104 -16.31 3.70 -6.24
N GLY A 105 -16.15 4.79 -5.46
CA GLY A 105 -17.23 5.74 -5.19
C GLY A 105 -18.09 5.43 -3.94
N CYS A 106 -17.98 4.26 -3.35
CA CYS A 106 -18.59 3.98 -2.06
C CYS A 106 -17.77 4.60 -0.93
N ILE A 107 -18.41 5.32 -0.01
CA ILE A 107 -17.75 5.99 1.13
C ILE A 107 -16.99 5.02 2.06
N LEU A 108 -17.35 3.76 2.08
CA LEU A 108 -16.72 2.72 2.91
C LEU A 108 -15.49 2.10 2.25
N SER A 109 -15.42 2.09 0.93
CA SER A 109 -14.36 1.39 0.18
C SER A 109 -12.95 1.88 0.51
N PRO A 110 -12.67 3.18 0.64
CA PRO A 110 -11.37 3.66 1.07
C PRO A 110 -10.96 3.15 2.43
N CYS A 111 -11.90 3.12 3.37
CA CYS A 111 -11.62 2.64 4.72
C CYS A 111 -11.36 1.13 4.76
N LEU A 112 -12.14 0.35 4.01
CA LEU A 112 -11.95 -1.10 3.90
C LEU A 112 -10.62 -1.44 3.24
N PHE A 113 -10.27 -0.72 2.18
CA PHE A 113 -8.98 -0.87 1.53
C PHE A 113 -7.82 -0.52 2.47
N ASN A 114 -7.89 0.60 3.18
CA ASN A 114 -6.86 0.98 4.15
C ASN A 114 -6.64 -0.09 5.23
N LEU A 115 -7.71 -0.72 5.73
CA LEU A 115 -7.60 -1.84 6.68
C LEU A 115 -6.97 -3.07 6.04
N TYR A 116 -7.33 -3.36 4.79
CA TYR A 116 -6.74 -4.46 4.03
C TYR A 116 -5.23 -4.26 3.81
N ALA A 117 -4.83 -3.05 3.40
CA ALA A 117 -3.43 -2.68 3.23
C ALA A 117 -2.67 -2.67 4.57
N GLU A 118 -3.30 -2.19 5.66
CA GLU A 118 -2.71 -2.19 6.99
C GLU A 118 -2.40 -3.62 7.47
N TYR A 119 -3.29 -4.56 7.21
CA TYR A 119 -3.05 -5.97 7.52
C TYR A 119 -1.79 -6.51 6.83
N ILE A 120 -1.61 -6.19 5.54
CA ILE A 120 -0.40 -6.57 4.79
C ILE A 120 0.85 -6.02 5.48
N MET A 121 0.83 -4.73 5.83
CA MET A 121 2.00 -4.07 6.41
C MET A 121 2.36 -4.61 7.80
N ARG A 122 1.36 -4.92 8.64
CA ARG A 122 1.59 -5.57 9.94
C ARG A 122 2.23 -6.95 9.77
N ASN A 123 1.71 -7.77 8.85
CA ASN A 123 2.25 -9.12 8.61
C ASN A 123 3.62 -9.11 7.91
N SER A 124 3.95 -8.04 7.17
CA SER A 124 5.29 -7.84 6.60
C SER A 124 6.35 -7.55 7.67
N GLY A 125 5.97 -7.38 8.94
CA GLY A 125 6.91 -7.11 10.04
C GLY A 125 7.67 -5.78 9.88
N LEU A 126 7.06 -4.80 9.24
CA LEU A 126 7.70 -3.49 9.02
C LEU A 126 7.95 -2.76 10.34
N ASP A 127 7.06 -2.92 11.32
CA ASP A 127 7.17 -2.25 12.63
C ASP A 127 8.34 -2.82 13.44
N GLU A 128 8.67 -4.09 13.27
CA GLU A 128 9.79 -4.79 13.92
C GLU A 128 11.11 -4.66 13.13
N ALA A 129 11.02 -4.26 11.86
CA ALA A 129 12.19 -4.15 11.01
C ALA A 129 13.09 -2.99 11.48
N GLN A 130 14.32 -3.30 11.83
CA GLN A 130 15.36 -2.27 12.06
C GLN A 130 15.83 -1.60 10.75
N ALA A 131 15.26 -2.01 9.64
CA ALA A 131 15.41 -1.37 8.34
C ALA A 131 14.53 -0.12 8.32
N GLY A 132 15.09 1.01 7.97
CA GLY A 132 14.39 2.30 7.94
C GLY A 132 15.36 3.43 8.21
N ILE A 133 14.82 4.62 8.29
CA ILE A 133 15.59 5.85 8.55
C ILE A 133 15.30 6.29 9.98
N LYS A 134 16.34 6.54 10.75
CA LYS A 134 16.21 7.03 12.13
C LYS A 134 16.10 8.55 12.13
N ILE A 135 14.93 9.08 12.43
CA ILE A 135 14.65 10.50 12.55
C ILE A 135 14.17 10.80 13.97
N SER A 136 14.88 11.63 14.69
CA SER A 136 14.54 12.02 16.08
C SER A 136 14.26 10.80 16.99
N GLY A 137 15.05 9.73 16.83
CA GLY A 137 14.92 8.50 17.61
C GLY A 137 13.80 7.55 17.14
N ARG A 138 13.00 7.92 16.16
CA ARG A 138 11.97 7.06 15.54
C ARG A 138 12.51 6.43 14.27
N ASN A 139 12.20 5.16 14.08
CA ASN A 139 12.50 4.45 12.84
C ASN A 139 11.32 4.61 11.87
N ILE A 140 11.56 5.21 10.71
CA ILE A 140 10.56 5.39 9.65
C ILE A 140 11.01 4.57 8.46
N ASN A 141 10.25 3.56 8.10
CA ASN A 141 10.54 2.65 6.99
C ASN A 141 9.48 2.65 5.90
N ASN A 142 8.33 3.27 6.16
CA ASN A 142 7.27 3.42 5.16
C ASN A 142 6.45 4.70 5.37
N LEU A 143 5.86 5.20 4.28
CA LEU A 143 4.81 6.21 4.25
C LEU A 143 3.75 5.75 3.27
N ARG A 144 2.47 5.98 3.59
CA ARG A 144 1.36 5.45 2.78
C ARG A 144 0.27 6.48 2.55
N TYR A 145 -0.27 6.48 1.34
CA TYR A 145 -1.46 7.23 0.99
C TYR A 145 -2.39 6.33 0.17
N ALA A 146 -3.39 5.74 0.83
CA ALA A 146 -4.25 4.70 0.26
C ALA A 146 -3.43 3.50 -0.26
N GLU A 147 -3.47 3.24 -1.58
CA GLU A 147 -2.69 2.20 -2.26
C GLU A 147 -1.23 2.58 -2.49
N ASP A 148 -0.92 3.87 -2.56
CA ASP A 148 0.44 4.33 -2.77
C ASP A 148 1.29 4.09 -1.52
N THR A 149 2.30 3.28 -1.66
CA THR A 149 3.22 2.91 -0.57
C THR A 149 4.64 3.29 -0.94
N THR A 150 5.30 4.04 -0.06
CA THR A 150 6.72 4.35 -0.16
C THR A 150 7.47 3.62 0.93
N LEU A 151 8.36 2.69 0.56
CA LEU A 151 9.32 2.09 1.48
C LEU A 151 10.59 2.90 1.53
N MET A 152 11.28 2.89 2.67
CA MET A 152 12.52 3.63 2.90
C MET A 152 13.52 2.80 3.68
N ALA A 153 14.80 2.90 3.30
CA ALA A 153 15.89 2.24 3.99
C ALA A 153 17.22 3.00 3.86
N GLU A 154 18.18 2.68 4.75
CA GLU A 154 19.53 3.24 4.74
C GLU A 154 20.47 2.50 3.75
N SER A 155 20.07 1.33 3.24
CA SER A 155 20.83 0.57 2.24
C SER A 155 19.91 -0.14 1.26
N GLU A 156 20.48 -0.50 0.09
CA GLU A 156 19.79 -1.25 -0.96
C GLU A 156 19.30 -2.61 -0.47
N GLU A 157 20.13 -3.36 0.26
CA GLU A 157 19.82 -4.69 0.75
C GLU A 157 18.63 -4.64 1.73
N LYS A 158 18.60 -3.62 2.61
CA LYS A 158 17.49 -3.41 3.53
C LYS A 158 16.21 -3.06 2.78
N LEU A 159 16.29 -2.19 1.75
CA LEU A 159 15.14 -1.84 0.93
C LEU A 159 14.57 -3.06 0.22
N ASN A 160 15.43 -3.86 -0.43
CA ASN A 160 15.04 -5.07 -1.13
C ASN A 160 14.40 -6.09 -0.16
N SER A 161 14.94 -6.24 1.04
CA SER A 161 14.34 -7.10 2.08
C SER A 161 12.93 -6.65 2.47
N LEU A 162 12.71 -5.33 2.66
CA LEU A 162 11.39 -4.79 2.96
C LEU A 162 10.41 -5.00 1.79
N LEU A 163 10.87 -4.73 0.57
CA LEU A 163 10.07 -4.87 -0.65
C LEU A 163 9.60 -6.32 -0.85
N MET A 164 10.49 -7.29 -0.69
CA MET A 164 10.16 -8.71 -0.85
C MET A 164 9.17 -9.19 0.20
N LYS A 165 9.29 -8.75 1.46
CA LYS A 165 8.30 -9.05 2.51
C LYS A 165 6.93 -8.48 2.20
N VAL A 166 6.86 -7.22 1.77
CA VAL A 166 5.60 -6.57 1.39
C VAL A 166 4.97 -7.28 0.20
N LYS A 167 5.78 -7.65 -0.81
CA LYS A 167 5.31 -8.43 -1.97
C LYS A 167 4.69 -9.75 -1.55
N GLU A 168 5.41 -10.53 -0.75
CA GLU A 168 4.96 -11.85 -0.30
C GLU A 168 3.61 -11.77 0.46
N GLU A 169 3.49 -10.84 1.41
CA GLU A 169 2.26 -10.66 2.19
C GLU A 169 1.11 -10.12 1.32
N SER A 170 1.41 -9.25 0.36
CA SER A 170 0.42 -8.75 -0.60
C SER A 170 -0.15 -9.88 -1.46
N GLU A 171 0.69 -10.77 -1.96
CA GLU A 171 0.28 -11.91 -2.79
C GLU A 171 -0.58 -12.92 -2.01
N LYS A 172 -0.30 -13.16 -0.74
CA LYS A 172 -1.12 -14.03 0.14
C LYS A 172 -2.57 -13.58 0.18
N VAL A 173 -2.80 -12.27 0.15
CA VAL A 173 -4.15 -11.71 0.14
C VAL A 173 -4.68 -11.41 -1.27
N GLY A 174 -3.88 -11.56 -2.30
CA GLY A 174 -4.28 -11.43 -3.70
C GLY A 174 -4.04 -10.05 -4.31
N LEU A 175 -3.28 -9.17 -3.64
CA LEU A 175 -2.76 -7.95 -4.24
C LEU A 175 -1.43 -8.25 -4.94
N LYS A 176 -1.28 -7.75 -6.16
CA LYS A 176 -0.05 -7.88 -6.93
C LYS A 176 0.59 -6.52 -7.14
N LEU A 177 1.90 -6.46 -6.98
CA LEU A 177 2.68 -5.28 -7.33
C LEU A 177 2.66 -5.07 -8.85
N ASN A 178 2.58 -3.82 -9.26
CA ASN A 178 2.79 -3.43 -10.64
C ASN A 178 4.27 -3.07 -10.82
N ILE A 179 5.08 -4.04 -11.25
CA ILE A 179 6.53 -3.89 -11.34
C ILE A 179 6.92 -2.74 -12.28
N GLN A 180 6.22 -2.58 -13.40
CA GLN A 180 6.51 -1.53 -14.37
C GLN A 180 6.25 -0.11 -13.83
N LYS A 181 5.32 0.04 -12.90
CA LYS A 181 5.02 1.33 -12.25
C LYS A 181 5.73 1.50 -10.92
N THR A 182 6.21 0.42 -10.31
CA THR A 182 7.04 0.49 -9.12
C THR A 182 8.39 1.11 -9.49
N LYS A 183 8.85 2.08 -8.69
CA LYS A 183 10.08 2.84 -8.96
C LYS A 183 10.98 2.85 -7.75
N ILE A 184 12.28 2.82 -7.98
CA ILE A 184 13.28 2.99 -6.94
C ILE A 184 14.02 4.30 -7.15
N MET A 185 14.24 5.04 -6.08
CA MET A 185 15.06 6.23 -6.05
C MET A 185 16.12 6.09 -4.96
N ALA A 186 17.37 6.37 -5.29
CA ALA A 186 18.48 6.29 -4.35
C ALA A 186 19.34 7.55 -4.38
N SER A 187 19.88 7.95 -3.22
CA SER A 187 20.90 8.98 -3.12
C SER A 187 22.32 8.43 -3.17
N GLY A 188 22.48 7.11 -2.94
CA GLY A 188 23.74 6.38 -3.05
C GLY A 188 23.81 5.49 -4.29
N PRO A 189 24.91 4.74 -4.44
CA PRO A 189 25.03 3.77 -5.52
C PRO A 189 23.94 2.69 -5.37
N ILE A 190 23.36 2.29 -6.50
CA ILE A 190 22.35 1.24 -6.56
C ILE A 190 22.71 0.29 -7.70
N THR A 191 22.58 -1.00 -7.45
CA THR A 191 22.57 -2.05 -8.45
C THR A 191 21.15 -2.23 -9.00
N SER A 192 20.91 -3.23 -9.83
CA SER A 192 19.56 -3.52 -10.30
C SER A 192 18.76 -4.24 -9.22
N CYS A 193 17.56 -3.76 -8.91
CA CYS A 193 16.59 -4.51 -8.12
C CYS A 193 15.67 -5.30 -9.05
N GLU A 194 15.51 -6.58 -8.80
CA GLU A 194 14.65 -7.46 -9.59
C GLU A 194 13.53 -8.04 -8.73
N ILE A 195 12.32 -8.09 -9.32
CA ILE A 195 11.15 -8.76 -8.75
C ILE A 195 10.65 -9.76 -9.80
N ASP A 196 10.61 -11.04 -9.46
CA ASP A 196 10.17 -12.13 -10.36
C ASP A 196 10.91 -12.17 -11.73
N GLY A 197 12.18 -11.75 -11.75
CA GLY A 197 13.00 -11.69 -12.96
C GLY A 197 12.75 -10.43 -13.81
N GLU A 198 11.93 -9.51 -13.37
CA GLU A 198 11.74 -8.19 -13.99
C GLU A 198 12.51 -7.13 -13.22
N THR A 199 13.27 -6.29 -13.93
CA THR A 199 14.04 -5.20 -13.33
C THR A 199 13.12 -4.03 -12.98
N VAL A 200 13.19 -3.58 -11.72
CA VAL A 200 12.48 -2.38 -11.25
C VAL A 200 13.22 -1.14 -11.75
N GLU A 201 12.49 -0.20 -12.34
CA GLU A 201 13.08 1.04 -12.86
C GLU A 201 13.66 1.90 -11.73
N THR A 202 14.92 2.31 -11.92
CA THR A 202 15.56 3.27 -11.02
C THR A 202 15.43 4.67 -11.62
N VAL A 203 14.91 5.60 -10.84
CA VAL A 203 14.76 7.01 -11.21
C VAL A 203 15.82 7.86 -10.51
N SER A 204 16.51 8.69 -11.29
CA SER A 204 17.43 9.68 -10.76
C SER A 204 16.63 10.87 -10.28
N ARG A 205 16.64 11.14 -8.97
CA ARG A 205 16.06 12.31 -8.27
C ARG A 205 14.68 12.75 -8.81
N LEU A 206 13.76 13.01 -7.88
CA LEU A 206 12.61 13.87 -8.16
C LEU A 206 13.15 15.19 -8.73
N SER A 207 13.05 15.35 -10.04
CA SER A 207 13.23 16.65 -10.68
C SER A 207 12.16 17.58 -10.14
N ASN A 208 12.56 18.77 -9.76
CA ASN A 208 11.65 19.83 -9.26
C ASN A 208 10.42 20.03 -10.14
#